data_fca7a264e0c82c1e08a015289978617e
#
_entry.id   fca7a264e0c82c1e08a015289978617e
#
_cell.length_a   1.000
_cell.length_b   1.000
_cell.length_c   1.000
_cell.angle_alpha   90.00
_cell.angle_beta   90.00
_cell.angle_gamma   90.00
#
_symmetry.space_group_name_H-M   'P 1'
#
loop_
_entity.id
_entity.type
_entity.pdbx_description
1 polymer ?
#
loop_
_entity_poly.entity_id
_entity_poly.type
_entity_poly.pdbx_seq_one_letter_code
_entity_poly.pdbx_strand_id
1 'polypeptide(L)'
;MIGVLTMKKERDNMLVESTLKGNTDSFEELITLYQDKLFNFLSKMTYSREDAEEIIQEVFIKVYNNLYKYNNKWSFSTWLYRIAINTLRSEYRKVNNYKKIDYYTNVPDLPANFSDYPEIAYEIKEQRGEIIKLIDDLKEDQKTALLLRCIQDFSFKEIGDILGISPEAAKMKIQRAKQTICRKYEKLEKRGK
;
A
#
# COMPACT_ATOMS: atom_id res chain seq x y z
N MET A 1 14.45 16.25 -7.94
CA MET A 1 13.44 15.20 -7.82
C MET A 1 13.30 14.34 -9.09
N ILE A 2 13.26 14.91 -10.29
CA ILE A 2 13.16 14.14 -11.57
C ILE A 2 14.33 13.17 -11.75
N GLY A 3 15.57 13.57 -11.49
CA GLY A 3 16.75 12.72 -11.65
C GLY A 3 16.76 11.45 -10.80
N VAL A 4 16.28 11.51 -9.55
CA VAL A 4 16.24 10.35 -8.64
C VAL A 4 15.22 9.31 -9.12
N LEU A 5 14.07 9.75 -9.63
CA LEU A 5 13.04 8.85 -10.18
C LEU A 5 13.52 8.16 -11.46
N THR A 6 14.27 8.87 -12.30
CA THR A 6 14.85 8.30 -13.53
C THR A 6 15.90 7.24 -13.18
N MET A 7 16.83 7.54 -12.29
CA MET A 7 17.86 6.59 -11.82
C MET A 7 17.24 5.34 -11.19
N LYS A 8 16.18 5.49 -10.39
CA LYS A 8 15.48 4.35 -9.79
C LYS A 8 14.86 3.45 -10.88
N LYS A 9 14.17 4.04 -11.86
CA LYS A 9 13.55 3.29 -12.96
C LYS A 9 14.60 2.55 -13.80
N GLU A 10 15.74 3.17 -14.06
CA GLU A 10 16.84 2.56 -14.79
C GLU A 10 17.42 1.37 -14.02
N ARG A 11 17.67 1.50 -12.71
CA ARG A 11 18.13 0.41 -11.85
C ARG A 11 17.15 -0.77 -11.86
N ASP A 12 15.87 -0.51 -11.65
CA ASP A 12 14.84 -1.55 -11.66
C ASP A 12 14.83 -2.30 -13.00
N ASN A 13 14.91 -1.58 -14.13
CA ASN A 13 14.96 -2.18 -15.45
C ASN A 13 16.21 -3.04 -15.67
N MET A 14 17.37 -2.60 -15.20
CA MET A 14 18.61 -3.39 -15.27
C MET A 14 18.49 -4.70 -14.48
N LEU A 15 17.90 -4.66 -13.27
CA LEU A 15 17.67 -5.85 -12.46
C LEU A 15 16.67 -6.81 -13.11
N VAL A 16 15.61 -6.28 -13.70
CA VAL A 16 14.64 -7.10 -14.46
C VAL A 16 15.30 -7.79 -15.65
N GLU A 17 16.06 -7.05 -16.46
CA GLU A 17 16.75 -7.62 -17.62
C GLU A 17 17.78 -8.69 -17.21
N SER A 18 18.53 -8.46 -16.13
CA SER A 18 19.48 -9.42 -15.58
C SER A 18 18.78 -10.70 -15.09
N THR A 19 17.65 -10.54 -14.39
CA THR A 19 16.81 -11.68 -13.94
C THR A 19 16.30 -12.50 -15.14
N LEU A 20 15.81 -11.84 -16.18
CA LEU A 20 15.33 -12.52 -17.40
C LEU A 20 16.42 -13.27 -18.17
N LYS A 21 17.69 -12.88 -17.97
CA LYS A 21 18.88 -13.61 -18.47
C LYS A 21 19.32 -14.78 -17.58
N GLY A 22 18.58 -15.07 -16.50
CA GLY A 22 18.83 -16.18 -15.59
C GLY A 22 19.60 -15.85 -14.32
N ASN A 23 19.89 -14.57 -14.05
CA ASN A 23 20.55 -14.17 -12.79
C ASN A 23 19.51 -14.01 -11.68
N THR A 24 19.44 -15.01 -10.80
CA THR A 24 18.51 -15.03 -9.65
C THR A 24 18.83 -13.98 -8.60
N ASP A 25 20.11 -13.64 -8.39
CA ASP A 25 20.54 -12.64 -7.39
C ASP A 25 19.96 -11.27 -7.69
N SER A 26 19.78 -10.95 -8.99
CA SER A 26 19.13 -9.71 -9.41
C SER A 26 17.64 -9.66 -9.01
N PHE A 27 16.98 -10.81 -8.94
CA PHE A 27 15.61 -10.86 -8.45
C PHE A 27 15.56 -10.74 -6.92
N GLU A 28 16.49 -11.34 -6.20
CA GLU A 28 16.61 -11.17 -4.75
C GLU A 28 16.87 -9.70 -4.37
N GLU A 29 17.66 -8.99 -5.17
CA GLU A 29 17.85 -7.55 -5.00
C GLU A 29 16.54 -6.78 -5.22
N LEU A 30 15.73 -7.12 -6.23
CA LEU A 30 14.40 -6.53 -6.43
C LEU A 30 13.49 -6.80 -5.23
N ILE A 31 13.46 -8.03 -4.70
CA ILE A 31 12.69 -8.35 -3.49
C ILE A 31 13.13 -7.44 -2.34
N THR A 32 14.41 -7.38 -2.05
CA THR A 32 14.97 -6.56 -0.95
C THR A 32 14.60 -5.09 -1.06
N LEU A 33 14.58 -4.53 -2.29
CA LEU A 33 14.23 -3.14 -2.53
C LEU A 33 12.74 -2.80 -2.26
N TYR A 34 11.87 -3.81 -2.39
CA TYR A 34 10.43 -3.57 -2.39
C TYR A 34 9.67 -4.24 -1.25
N GLN A 35 10.20 -5.31 -0.63
CA GLN A 35 9.49 -6.11 0.37
C GLN A 35 8.95 -5.30 1.54
N ASP A 36 9.76 -4.43 2.16
CA ASP A 36 9.34 -3.66 3.33
C ASP A 36 8.24 -2.65 3.00
N LYS A 37 8.36 -1.99 1.85
CA LYS A 37 7.36 -1.02 1.41
C LYS A 37 6.05 -1.71 1.05
N LEU A 38 6.14 -2.85 0.40
CA LEU A 38 4.99 -3.65 0.01
C LEU A 38 4.32 -4.25 1.25
N PHE A 39 5.12 -4.77 2.20
CA PHE A 39 4.63 -5.27 3.47
C PHE A 39 3.90 -4.18 4.26
N ASN A 40 4.50 -2.99 4.40
CA ASN A 40 3.88 -1.85 5.07
C ASN A 40 2.57 -1.39 4.41
N PHE A 41 2.43 -1.56 3.12
CA PHE A 41 1.19 -1.29 2.40
C PHE A 41 0.16 -2.40 2.65
N LEU A 42 0.54 -3.67 2.45
CA LEU A 42 -0.36 -4.81 2.59
C LEU A 42 -0.86 -4.99 4.02
N SER A 43 -0.01 -4.79 5.04
CA SER A 43 -0.40 -4.88 6.44
C SER A 43 -1.47 -3.87 6.87
N LYS A 44 -1.64 -2.77 6.11
CA LYS A 44 -2.75 -1.82 6.32
C LYS A 44 -4.00 -2.17 5.53
N MET A 45 -3.91 -3.16 4.66
CA MET A 45 -4.99 -3.62 3.79
C MET A 45 -5.51 -5.00 4.21
N THR A 46 -4.78 -5.75 5.02
CA THR A 46 -5.11 -7.09 5.50
C THR A 46 -5.60 -7.05 6.95
N TYR A 47 -6.15 -8.17 7.43
CA TYR A 47 -6.70 -8.30 8.79
C TYR A 47 -5.63 -8.71 9.80
N SER A 48 -4.60 -9.42 9.37
CA SER A 48 -3.52 -9.89 10.21
C SER A 48 -2.17 -9.66 9.54
N ARG A 49 -1.11 -9.78 10.34
CA ARG A 49 0.26 -9.74 9.84
C ARG A 49 0.55 -10.96 8.98
N GLU A 50 0.03 -12.10 9.38
CA GLU A 50 0.18 -13.38 8.70
C GLU A 50 -0.44 -13.33 7.31
N ASP A 51 -1.65 -12.76 7.17
CA ASP A 51 -2.28 -12.55 5.86
C ASP A 51 -1.41 -11.67 4.95
N ALA A 52 -0.79 -10.61 5.50
CA ALA A 52 0.10 -9.75 4.74
C ALA A 52 1.36 -10.51 4.27
N GLU A 53 1.93 -11.36 5.13
CA GLU A 53 3.10 -12.20 4.82
C GLU A 53 2.78 -13.25 3.75
N GLU A 54 1.62 -13.88 3.80
CA GLU A 54 1.16 -14.82 2.77
C GLU A 54 0.95 -14.13 1.42
N ILE A 55 0.25 -12.98 1.43
CA ILE A 55 -0.02 -12.24 0.20
C ILE A 55 1.28 -11.73 -0.44
N ILE A 56 2.26 -11.25 0.34
CA ILE A 56 3.53 -10.75 -0.22
C ILE A 56 4.33 -11.88 -0.88
N GLN A 57 4.34 -13.07 -0.30
CA GLN A 57 4.96 -14.25 -0.91
C GLN A 57 4.29 -14.58 -2.26
N GLU A 58 2.97 -14.66 -2.28
CA GLU A 58 2.21 -14.92 -3.52
C GLU A 58 2.46 -13.84 -4.58
N VAL A 59 2.57 -12.57 -4.16
CA VAL A 59 2.89 -11.46 -5.06
C VAL A 59 4.25 -11.65 -5.70
N PHE A 60 5.30 -11.95 -4.93
CA PHE A 60 6.65 -12.14 -5.50
C PHE A 60 6.73 -13.38 -6.39
N ILE A 61 6.03 -14.46 -6.07
CA ILE A 61 5.90 -15.64 -6.94
C ILE A 61 5.23 -15.23 -8.27
N LYS A 62 4.14 -14.46 -8.22
CA LYS A 62 3.46 -13.97 -9.43
C LYS A 62 4.32 -13.00 -10.23
N VAL A 63 5.08 -12.14 -9.55
CA VAL A 63 6.04 -11.22 -10.18
C VAL A 63 7.09 -12.01 -10.94
N TYR A 64 7.73 -12.98 -10.31
CA TYR A 64 8.76 -13.81 -10.93
C TYR A 64 8.22 -14.54 -12.16
N ASN A 65 7.10 -15.25 -12.01
CA ASN A 65 6.47 -16.02 -13.07
C ASN A 65 5.95 -15.18 -14.26
N ASN A 66 5.71 -13.88 -14.04
CA ASN A 66 5.22 -12.98 -15.08
C ASN A 66 6.23 -11.89 -15.47
N LEU A 67 7.48 -11.98 -14.99
CA LEU A 67 8.48 -10.94 -15.21
C LEU A 67 8.72 -10.68 -16.71
N TYR A 68 8.62 -11.71 -17.54
CA TYR A 68 8.74 -11.62 -19.00
C TYR A 68 7.64 -10.76 -19.67
N LYS A 69 6.53 -10.48 -18.95
CA LYS A 69 5.44 -9.60 -19.41
C LYS A 69 5.66 -8.12 -19.01
N TYR A 70 6.63 -7.89 -18.12
CA TYR A 70 6.95 -6.52 -17.75
C TYR A 70 7.51 -5.77 -18.95
N ASN A 71 7.00 -4.56 -19.16
CA ASN A 71 7.48 -3.66 -20.18
C ASN A 71 7.69 -2.28 -19.59
N ASN A 72 8.57 -1.48 -20.20
CA ASN A 72 8.96 -0.16 -19.69
C ASN A 72 7.86 0.90 -19.75
N LYS A 73 6.63 0.55 -20.12
CA LYS A 73 5.48 1.47 -20.16
C LYS A 73 5.20 2.07 -18.80
N TRP A 74 5.33 1.26 -17.74
CA TRP A 74 5.21 1.67 -16.34
C TRP A 74 6.54 1.53 -15.60
N SER A 75 6.66 2.17 -14.42
CA SER A 75 7.74 1.82 -13.50
C SER A 75 7.51 0.41 -12.94
N PHE A 76 8.60 -0.28 -12.56
CA PHE A 76 8.50 -1.59 -11.92
C PHE A 76 7.62 -1.55 -10.68
N SER A 77 7.75 -0.49 -9.86
CA SER A 77 6.88 -0.28 -8.70
C SER A 77 5.39 -0.22 -9.07
N THR A 78 5.01 0.53 -10.11
CA THR A 78 3.62 0.59 -10.58
C THR A 78 3.10 -0.80 -10.98
N TRP A 79 3.91 -1.56 -11.72
CA TRP A 79 3.55 -2.91 -12.14
C TRP A 79 3.46 -3.90 -10.96
N LEU A 80 4.41 -3.84 -10.02
CA LEU A 80 4.43 -4.64 -8.79
C LEU A 80 3.16 -4.38 -7.95
N TYR A 81 2.83 -3.11 -7.67
CA TYR A 81 1.66 -2.77 -6.88
C TYR A 81 0.34 -3.13 -7.57
N ARG A 82 0.29 -3.12 -8.90
CA ARG A 82 -0.85 -3.65 -9.65
C ARG A 82 -1.05 -5.14 -9.42
N ILE A 83 0.02 -5.92 -9.42
CA ILE A 83 -0.02 -7.36 -9.10
C ILE A 83 -0.47 -7.53 -7.65
N ALA A 84 0.10 -6.79 -6.71
CA ALA A 84 -0.23 -6.87 -5.30
C ALA A 84 -1.71 -6.61 -5.01
N ILE A 85 -2.28 -5.54 -5.58
CA ILE A 85 -3.70 -5.20 -5.38
C ILE A 85 -4.62 -6.25 -6.03
N ASN A 86 -4.25 -6.77 -7.19
CA ASN A 86 -5.03 -7.83 -7.83
C ASN A 86 -4.97 -9.14 -7.03
N THR A 87 -3.83 -9.48 -6.43
CA THR A 87 -3.68 -10.63 -5.53
C THR A 87 -4.53 -10.45 -4.28
N LEU A 88 -4.42 -9.30 -3.60
CA LEU A 88 -5.22 -8.96 -2.43
C LEU A 88 -6.73 -9.10 -2.71
N ARG A 89 -7.21 -8.51 -3.80
CA ARG A 89 -8.62 -8.61 -4.22
C ARG A 89 -9.06 -10.04 -4.49
N SER A 90 -8.17 -10.85 -5.06
CA SER A 90 -8.44 -12.27 -5.31
C SER A 90 -8.62 -13.03 -4.00
N GLU A 91 -7.75 -12.81 -3.02
CA GLU A 91 -7.83 -13.43 -1.68
C GLU A 91 -9.10 -13.01 -0.96
N TYR A 92 -9.45 -11.73 -0.95
CA TYR A 92 -10.71 -11.27 -0.36
C TYR A 92 -11.97 -11.87 -1.01
N ARG A 93 -11.97 -12.12 -2.32
CA ARG A 93 -13.08 -12.81 -2.98
C ARG A 93 -13.20 -14.27 -2.53
N LYS A 94 -12.08 -14.95 -2.32
CA LYS A 94 -12.07 -16.32 -1.79
C LYS A 94 -12.65 -16.34 -0.37
N VAL A 95 -12.18 -15.45 0.51
CA VAL A 95 -12.63 -15.35 1.91
C VAL A 95 -14.10 -14.94 2.00
N ASN A 96 -14.57 -13.95 1.24
CA ASN A 96 -15.96 -13.51 1.25
C ASN A 96 -16.95 -14.56 0.75
N ASN A 97 -16.50 -15.54 -0.02
CA ASN A 97 -17.31 -16.71 -0.36
C ASN A 97 -17.44 -17.69 0.81
N TYR A 98 -16.64 -17.54 1.88
CA TYR A 98 -16.62 -18.45 3.03
C TYR A 98 -17.08 -17.84 4.36
N LYS A 99 -17.03 -16.50 4.55
CA LYS A 99 -17.44 -15.86 5.83
C LYS A 99 -17.77 -14.38 5.67
N LYS A 100 -18.89 -13.94 6.30
CA LYS A 100 -19.00 -12.59 6.88
C LYS A 100 -18.11 -12.61 8.13
N ILE A 101 -16.95 -11.99 8.10
CA ILE A 101 -16.02 -11.95 9.25
C ILE A 101 -15.93 -10.52 9.76
N ASP A 102 -16.11 -10.38 11.07
CA ASP A 102 -15.89 -9.18 11.86
C ASP A 102 -14.44 -8.69 11.74
N TYR A 103 -14.29 -7.40 11.52
CA TYR A 103 -13.00 -6.72 11.36
C TYR A 103 -12.32 -6.56 12.73
N TYR A 104 -11.16 -7.17 12.90
CA TYR A 104 -10.26 -6.87 14.01
C TYR A 104 -9.10 -5.99 13.53
N THR A 105 -8.95 -4.84 14.17
CA THR A 105 -7.88 -3.88 13.92
C THR A 105 -6.63 -4.28 14.70
N ASN A 106 -5.65 -4.89 14.03
CA ASN A 106 -4.29 -4.93 14.53
C ASN A 106 -3.50 -3.77 13.91
N VAL A 107 -3.15 -2.80 14.72
CA VAL A 107 -2.30 -1.67 14.36
C VAL A 107 -0.85 -2.11 14.51
N PRO A 108 -0.04 -2.23 13.44
CA PRO A 108 1.39 -2.44 13.59
C PRO A 108 2.02 -1.20 14.20
N ASP A 109 2.87 -1.39 15.20
CA ASP A 109 3.65 -0.33 15.81
C ASP A 109 4.56 0.34 14.76
N LEU A 110 4.34 1.64 14.53
CA LEU A 110 5.29 2.46 13.79
C LEU A 110 6.47 2.78 14.71
N PRO A 111 7.72 2.79 14.23
CA PRO A 111 8.88 3.10 15.05
C PRO A 111 8.72 4.51 15.65
N ALA A 112 8.58 4.56 16.96
CA ALA A 112 8.45 5.78 17.73
C ALA A 112 9.83 6.34 18.05
N ASN A 113 10.23 7.40 17.36
CA ASN A 113 11.31 8.28 17.79
C ASN A 113 10.71 9.58 18.35
N PHE A 114 10.07 9.51 19.55
CA PHE A 114 9.71 10.67 20.35
C PHE A 114 9.76 10.27 21.82
N SER A 115 10.99 10.17 22.36
CA SER A 115 11.23 9.71 23.73
C SER A 115 11.26 10.83 24.77
N ASP A 116 11.18 12.10 24.38
CA ASP A 116 11.51 13.20 25.30
C ASP A 116 10.31 13.88 26.00
N TYR A 117 9.06 13.55 25.59
CA TYR A 117 7.85 14.10 26.21
C TYR A 117 6.73 13.06 26.23
N PRO A 118 6.61 12.27 27.33
CA PRO A 118 5.67 11.15 27.39
C PRO A 118 4.20 11.55 27.26
N GLU A 119 3.78 12.70 27.74
CA GLU A 119 2.41 13.20 27.64
C GLU A 119 2.04 13.57 26.19
N ILE A 120 2.93 14.29 25.50
CA ILE A 120 2.74 14.67 24.09
C ILE A 120 2.80 13.41 23.20
N ALA A 121 3.67 12.47 23.53
CA ALA A 121 3.74 11.19 22.82
C ALA A 121 2.46 10.37 22.97
N TYR A 122 1.81 10.41 24.13
CA TYR A 122 0.54 9.73 24.39
C TYR A 122 -0.62 10.36 23.60
N GLU A 123 -0.77 11.70 23.64
CA GLU A 123 -1.79 12.42 22.87
C GLU A 123 -1.63 12.20 21.35
N ILE A 124 -0.39 12.24 20.83
CA ILE A 124 -0.10 11.98 19.42
C ILE A 124 -0.43 10.52 19.07
N LYS A 125 -0.16 9.58 19.97
CA LYS A 125 -0.47 8.16 19.77
C LYS A 125 -1.98 7.91 19.75
N GLU A 126 -2.73 8.56 20.64
CA GLU A 126 -4.18 8.47 20.71
C GLU A 126 -4.85 9.07 19.46
N GLN A 127 -4.47 10.29 19.06
CA GLN A 127 -4.96 10.94 17.84
C GLN A 127 -4.61 10.13 16.58
N ARG A 128 -3.42 9.53 16.53
CA ARG A 128 -3.04 8.62 15.43
C ARG A 128 -3.90 7.37 15.39
N GLY A 129 -4.19 6.78 16.56
CA GLY A 129 -5.07 5.61 16.67
C GLY A 129 -6.48 5.90 16.13
N GLU A 130 -7.03 7.08 16.44
CA GLU A 130 -8.32 7.51 15.91
C GLU A 130 -8.30 7.70 14.39
N ILE A 131 -7.27 8.36 13.86
CA ILE A 131 -7.13 8.55 12.41
C ILE A 131 -7.01 7.21 11.68
N ILE A 132 -6.28 6.25 12.24
CA ILE A 132 -6.13 4.91 11.66
C ILE A 132 -7.50 4.21 11.60
N LYS A 133 -8.28 4.24 12.68
CA LYS A 133 -9.65 3.70 12.69
C LYS A 133 -10.54 4.36 11.63
N LEU A 134 -10.41 5.68 11.45
CA LEU A 134 -11.15 6.41 10.41
C LEU A 134 -10.72 6.00 8.99
N ILE A 135 -9.45 5.64 8.79
CA ILE A 135 -8.95 5.12 7.52
C ILE A 135 -9.49 3.70 7.28
N ASP A 136 -9.54 2.86 8.33
CA ASP A 136 -10.07 1.50 8.23
C ASP A 136 -11.56 1.47 7.89
N ASP A 137 -12.31 2.46 8.35
CA ASP A 137 -13.73 2.66 8.02
C ASP A 137 -14.00 3.16 6.59
N LEU A 138 -12.98 3.43 5.79
CA LEU A 138 -13.16 3.84 4.40
C LEU A 138 -13.59 2.65 3.54
N LYS A 139 -14.28 2.96 2.43
CA LYS A 139 -14.49 1.96 1.39
C LYS A 139 -13.14 1.50 0.84
N GLU A 140 -13.00 0.20 0.56
CA GLU A 140 -11.75 -0.43 0.13
C GLU A 140 -11.02 0.33 -0.98
N ASP A 141 -11.77 0.77 -2.01
CA ASP A 141 -11.20 1.49 -3.15
C ASP A 141 -10.69 2.90 -2.80
N GLN A 142 -11.32 3.55 -1.81
CA GLN A 142 -10.89 4.85 -1.28
C GLN A 142 -9.67 4.69 -0.38
N LYS A 143 -9.67 3.68 0.51
CA LYS A 143 -8.55 3.31 1.37
C LYS A 143 -7.33 2.99 0.53
N THR A 144 -7.47 2.10 -0.45
CA THR A 144 -6.38 1.72 -1.36
C THR A 144 -5.76 2.92 -2.07
N ALA A 145 -6.59 3.79 -2.69
CA ALA A 145 -6.10 4.97 -3.40
C ALA A 145 -5.39 5.95 -2.45
N LEU A 146 -5.92 6.16 -1.25
CA LEU A 146 -5.33 7.03 -0.23
C LEU A 146 -3.97 6.49 0.25
N LEU A 147 -3.87 5.20 0.56
CA LEU A 147 -2.63 4.58 1.03
C LEU A 147 -1.54 4.59 -0.06
N LEU A 148 -1.89 4.32 -1.32
CA LEU A 148 -0.95 4.45 -2.43
C LEU A 148 -0.40 5.87 -2.54
N ARG A 149 -1.23 6.88 -2.31
CA ARG A 149 -0.79 8.29 -2.35
C ARG A 149 0.05 8.69 -1.14
N CYS A 150 -0.38 8.31 0.08
CA CYS A 150 0.22 8.82 1.32
C CYS A 150 1.45 8.02 1.78
N ILE A 151 1.51 6.71 1.49
CA ILE A 151 2.59 5.83 1.96
C ILE A 151 3.64 5.62 0.88
N GLN A 152 3.22 5.55 -0.39
CA GLN A 152 4.08 5.19 -1.50
C GLN A 152 4.38 6.36 -2.44
N ASP A 153 3.81 7.53 -2.20
CA ASP A 153 3.98 8.76 -2.99
C ASP A 153 3.65 8.62 -4.48
N PHE A 154 2.82 7.63 -4.86
CA PHE A 154 2.40 7.48 -6.25
C PHE A 154 1.63 8.70 -6.75
N SER A 155 1.92 9.13 -7.97
CA SER A 155 1.14 10.15 -8.67
C SER A 155 -0.27 9.66 -8.98
N PHE A 156 -1.21 10.58 -9.25
CA PHE A 156 -2.57 10.18 -9.64
C PHE A 156 -2.60 9.33 -10.92
N LYS A 157 -1.64 9.55 -11.84
CA LYS A 157 -1.48 8.74 -13.04
C LYS A 157 -1.08 7.31 -12.68
N GLU A 158 -0.05 7.13 -11.87
CA GLU A 158 0.39 5.80 -11.43
C GLU A 158 -0.69 5.07 -10.63
N ILE A 159 -1.41 5.78 -9.74
CA ILE A 159 -2.56 5.21 -9.02
C ILE A 159 -3.66 4.79 -10.00
N GLY A 160 -3.91 5.59 -11.02
CA GLY A 160 -4.82 5.22 -12.11
C GLY A 160 -4.38 3.96 -12.83
N ASP A 161 -3.11 3.86 -13.20
CA ASP A 161 -2.51 2.69 -13.85
C ASP A 161 -2.57 1.43 -12.95
N ILE A 162 -2.31 1.59 -11.65
CA ILE A 162 -2.38 0.50 -10.66
C ILE A 162 -3.82 -0.02 -10.50
N LEU A 163 -4.79 0.89 -10.36
CA LEU A 163 -6.18 0.54 -10.06
C LEU A 163 -7.03 0.27 -11.32
N GLY A 164 -6.50 0.54 -12.51
CA GLY A 164 -7.22 0.41 -13.78
C GLY A 164 -8.32 1.47 -13.95
N ILE A 165 -8.09 2.70 -13.48
CA ILE A 165 -9.01 3.85 -13.57
C ILE A 165 -8.31 5.08 -14.15
N SER A 166 -9.06 6.13 -14.50
CA SER A 166 -8.44 7.38 -14.94
C SER A 166 -7.73 8.11 -13.79
N PRO A 167 -6.72 8.95 -14.09
CA PRO A 167 -6.05 9.79 -13.09
C PRO A 167 -7.03 10.70 -12.32
N GLU A 168 -8.05 11.21 -13.00
CA GLU A 168 -9.10 12.05 -12.43
C GLU A 168 -9.96 11.24 -11.45
N ALA A 169 -10.31 10.01 -11.81
CA ALA A 169 -11.05 9.10 -10.91
C ALA A 169 -10.20 8.75 -9.67
N ALA A 170 -8.89 8.53 -9.81
CA ALA A 170 -7.96 8.31 -8.69
C ALA A 170 -7.93 9.53 -7.77
N LYS A 171 -7.78 10.75 -8.33
CA LYS A 171 -7.83 12.01 -7.58
C LYS A 171 -9.14 12.15 -6.81
N MET A 172 -10.29 11.90 -7.46
CA MET A 172 -11.60 11.99 -6.83
C MET A 172 -11.79 10.97 -5.69
N LYS A 173 -11.27 9.73 -5.82
CA LYS A 173 -11.33 8.75 -4.74
C LYS A 173 -10.55 9.22 -3.51
N ILE A 174 -9.35 9.74 -3.70
CA ILE A 174 -8.51 10.29 -2.62
C ILE A 174 -9.18 11.50 -1.96
N GLN A 175 -9.74 12.39 -2.76
CA GLN A 175 -10.46 13.56 -2.23
C GLN A 175 -11.67 13.16 -1.38
N ARG A 176 -12.46 12.20 -1.85
CA ARG A 176 -13.61 11.66 -1.08
C ARG A 176 -13.16 10.96 0.19
N ALA A 177 -12.05 10.21 0.15
CA ALA A 177 -11.46 9.59 1.34
C ALA A 177 -11.12 10.65 2.39
N LYS A 178 -10.37 11.70 2.00
CA LYS A 178 -9.99 12.81 2.88
C LYS A 178 -11.22 13.52 3.48
N GLN A 179 -12.21 13.84 2.66
CA GLN A 179 -13.45 14.48 3.12
C GLN A 179 -14.21 13.60 4.13
N THR A 180 -14.21 12.27 3.91
CA THR A 180 -14.85 11.34 4.84
C THR A 180 -14.14 11.31 6.19
N ILE A 181 -12.79 11.25 6.18
CA ILE A 181 -11.98 11.30 7.40
C ILE A 181 -12.23 12.61 8.15
N CYS A 182 -12.07 13.76 7.48
CA CYS A 182 -12.27 15.06 8.13
C CYS A 182 -13.67 15.17 8.78
N ARG A 183 -14.73 14.81 8.04
CA ARG A 183 -16.09 14.86 8.57
C ARG A 183 -16.32 13.94 9.77
N LYS A 184 -15.70 12.76 9.79
CA LYS A 184 -15.82 11.83 10.92
C LYS A 184 -15.01 12.34 12.12
N TYR A 185 -13.82 12.85 11.89
CA TYR A 185 -12.96 13.41 12.92
C TYR A 185 -13.60 14.61 13.64
N GLU A 186 -14.17 15.56 12.90
CA GLU A 186 -14.93 16.69 13.47
C GLU A 186 -16.12 16.25 14.35
N LYS A 187 -16.73 15.11 14.02
CA LYS A 187 -17.83 14.55 14.83
C LYS A 187 -17.32 13.92 16.13
N LEU A 188 -16.12 13.35 16.13
CA LEU A 188 -15.49 12.80 17.35
C LEU A 188 -15.11 13.93 18.30
N GLU A 189 -14.47 14.99 17.81
CA GLU A 189 -14.12 16.15 18.62
C GLU A 189 -15.35 16.84 19.27
N LYS A 190 -16.49 16.88 18.58
CA LYS A 190 -17.75 17.44 19.12
C LYS A 190 -18.41 16.55 20.17
N ARG A 191 -18.07 15.28 20.25
CA ARG A 191 -18.61 14.31 21.23
C ARG A 191 -17.74 14.21 22.50
N GLY A 192 -16.48 14.65 22.41
CA GLY A 192 -15.55 14.64 23.54
C GLY A 192 -15.55 15.94 24.37
N LYS A 193 -16.35 16.92 23.95
CA LYS A 193 -16.66 18.15 24.70
C LYS A 193 -18.06 18.06 25.29
#